data_873aee4a4cc0172a470cd15acdb1b8b2
#
_entry.id   873aee4a4cc0172a470cd15acdb1b8b2
#
_cell.length_a   1.000
_cell.length_b   1.000
_cell.length_c   1.000
_cell.angle_alpha   90.00
_cell.angle_beta   90.00
_cell.angle_gamma   90.00
#
_symmetry.space_group_name_H-M   'P 1'
#
loop_
_entity.id
_entity.type
_entity.pdbx_description
1 polymer ?
#
loop_
_entity_poly.entity_id
_entity_poly.type
_entity_poly.pdbx_seq_one_letter_code
_entity_poly.pdbx_strand_id
1 'polypeptide(L)'
;MQSVELLLDPATDAAVRAEWAALSGAGLPSQADHRGESNAPHVSVAVADGFPEEGEDALVATARALPVPVRLGPPVLLGGRRLVLARLVVVDRPVLDLHASVATALTGSTGPSPHTAPGRWVPHVTLARGLPAEALASALGVLRGADGAVPELTGEAVELRRWDSVARRAWSVHTA
;
A
#
# COMPACT_ATOMS: atom_id res chain seq x y z
N MET A 1 11.37 4.86 -11.37
CA MET A 1 10.46 3.84 -10.79
C MET A 1 9.06 4.44 -10.71
N GLN A 2 8.08 3.68 -11.16
CA GLN A 2 6.66 4.04 -11.16
C GLN A 2 5.87 3.01 -10.35
N SER A 3 4.72 3.40 -9.79
CA SER A 3 3.78 2.48 -9.14
C SER A 3 2.34 2.76 -9.53
N VAL A 4 1.53 1.71 -9.44
CA VAL A 4 0.07 1.78 -9.38
C VAL A 4 -0.34 1.38 -7.97
N GLU A 5 -1.17 2.19 -7.35
CA GLU A 5 -1.50 2.11 -5.93
C GLU A 5 -3.00 2.18 -5.71
N LEU A 6 -3.51 1.40 -4.77
CA LEU A 6 -4.86 1.55 -4.25
C LEU A 6 -4.84 2.48 -3.04
N LEU A 7 -5.66 3.52 -3.07
CA LEU A 7 -5.92 4.38 -1.92
C LEU A 7 -7.16 3.89 -1.18
N LEU A 8 -7.15 4.10 0.13
CA LEU A 8 -8.16 3.64 1.05
C LEU A 8 -9.27 4.70 1.23
N ASP A 9 -10.44 4.27 1.66
CA ASP A 9 -11.49 5.17 2.07
C ASP A 9 -11.05 6.09 3.22
N PRO A 10 -11.71 7.25 3.43
CA PRO A 10 -11.27 8.23 4.43
C PRO A 10 -11.17 7.70 5.85
N ALA A 11 -12.05 6.77 6.25
CA ALA A 11 -12.04 6.21 7.61
C ALA A 11 -10.85 5.27 7.82
N THR A 12 -10.58 4.40 6.85
CA THR A 12 -9.44 3.48 6.88
C THR A 12 -8.10 4.22 6.72
N ASP A 13 -8.04 5.25 5.85
CA ASP A 13 -6.86 6.13 5.73
C ASP A 13 -6.57 6.81 7.08
N ALA A 14 -7.57 7.39 7.73
CA ALA A 14 -7.43 8.04 9.03
C ALA A 14 -6.97 7.06 10.13
N ALA A 15 -7.47 5.84 10.13
CA ALA A 15 -7.06 4.81 11.09
C ALA A 15 -5.58 4.43 10.92
N VAL A 16 -5.11 4.24 9.69
CA VAL A 16 -3.69 3.97 9.41
C VAL A 16 -2.81 5.18 9.77
N ARG A 17 -3.26 6.40 9.48
CA ARG A 17 -2.52 7.62 9.89
C ARG A 17 -2.44 7.77 11.41
N ALA A 18 -3.45 7.32 12.16
CA ALA A 18 -3.39 7.27 13.62
C ALA A 18 -2.30 6.31 14.11
N GLU A 19 -2.11 5.16 13.47
CA GLU A 19 -1.00 4.25 13.74
C GLU A 19 0.36 4.89 13.41
N TRP A 20 0.45 5.57 12.27
CA TRP A 20 1.65 6.35 11.91
C TRP A 20 1.99 7.39 12.97
N ALA A 21 0.99 8.15 13.42
CA ALA A 21 1.16 9.17 14.46
C ALA A 21 1.58 8.55 15.81
N ALA A 22 1.00 7.42 16.18
CA ALA A 22 1.34 6.71 17.39
C ALA A 22 2.80 6.20 17.38
N LEU A 23 3.26 5.62 16.27
CA LEU A 23 4.66 5.20 16.10
C LEU A 23 5.62 6.39 16.19
N SER A 24 5.34 7.48 15.46
CA SER A 24 6.17 8.70 15.49
C SER A 24 6.16 9.34 16.89
N GLY A 25 5.01 9.39 17.56
CA GLY A 25 4.87 9.90 18.94
C GLY A 25 5.66 9.07 19.97
N ALA A 26 5.89 7.80 19.69
CA ALA A 26 6.73 6.92 20.51
C ALA A 26 8.23 7.00 20.14
N GLY A 27 8.62 7.91 19.26
CA GLY A 27 10.01 8.06 18.79
C GLY A 27 10.49 6.92 17.88
N LEU A 28 9.57 6.19 17.28
CA LEU A 28 9.85 5.09 16.36
C LEU A 28 9.77 5.57 14.91
N PRO A 29 10.52 4.93 13.98
CA PRO A 29 10.33 5.20 12.55
C PRO A 29 8.85 5.07 12.16
N SER A 30 8.39 6.02 11.33
CA SER A 30 6.99 6.07 10.91
C SER A 30 6.86 6.69 9.52
N GLN A 31 5.82 6.30 8.79
CA GLN A 31 5.44 6.99 7.55
C GLN A 31 4.88 8.40 7.81
N ALA A 32 4.48 8.74 9.05
CA ALA A 32 4.14 10.12 9.42
C ALA A 32 5.30 11.10 9.21
N ASP A 33 6.54 10.62 9.29
CA ASP A 33 7.74 11.45 9.16
C ASP A 33 8.09 11.78 7.70
N HIS A 34 7.42 11.12 6.75
CA HIS A 34 7.59 11.37 5.32
C HIS A 34 6.75 12.57 4.87
N ARG A 35 7.44 13.67 4.50
CA ARG A 35 6.81 14.97 4.18
C ARG A 35 6.41 15.17 2.72
N GLY A 36 6.36 14.11 1.91
CA GLY A 36 5.90 14.21 0.52
C GLY A 36 4.40 14.47 0.44
N GLU A 37 3.96 15.39 -0.43
CA GLU A 37 2.53 15.71 -0.61
C GLU A 37 1.69 14.49 -1.03
N SER A 38 2.30 13.53 -1.73
CA SER A 38 1.65 12.29 -2.15
C SER A 38 1.65 11.21 -1.06
N ASN A 39 2.16 11.50 0.16
CA ASN A 39 2.22 10.54 1.25
C ASN A 39 0.82 10.20 1.77
N ALA A 40 0.34 9.05 1.41
CA ALA A 40 -0.95 8.50 1.83
C ALA A 40 -0.82 6.99 2.10
N PRO A 41 -1.62 6.44 3.03
CA PRO A 41 -1.79 5.00 3.16
C PRO A 41 -2.23 4.40 1.82
N HIS A 42 -1.49 3.41 1.33
CA HIS A 42 -1.77 2.80 0.04
C HIS A 42 -1.32 1.35 -0.02
N VAL A 43 -1.87 0.60 -0.97
CA VAL A 43 -1.44 -0.73 -1.35
C VAL A 43 -0.80 -0.67 -2.73
N SER A 44 0.49 -0.99 -2.85
CA SER A 44 1.15 -1.07 -4.17
C SER A 44 0.65 -2.30 -4.92
N VAL A 45 0.03 -2.08 -6.07
CA VAL A 45 -0.54 -3.12 -6.94
C VAL A 45 0.44 -3.52 -8.03
N ALA A 46 1.15 -2.53 -8.60
CA ALA A 46 2.23 -2.75 -9.56
C ALA A 46 3.37 -1.76 -9.30
N VAL A 47 4.60 -2.22 -9.53
CA VAL A 47 5.81 -1.40 -9.46
C VAL A 47 6.72 -1.79 -10.61
N ALA A 48 7.26 -0.80 -11.35
CA ALA A 48 8.19 -1.00 -12.46
C ALA A 48 9.10 0.23 -12.64
N ASP A 49 10.10 0.12 -13.49
CA ASP A 49 10.89 1.28 -13.89
C ASP A 49 10.10 2.18 -14.86
N GLY A 50 9.26 1.57 -15.70
CA GLY A 50 8.35 2.28 -16.59
C GLY A 50 7.15 1.42 -16.98
N PHE A 51 6.00 2.06 -17.18
CA PHE A 51 4.77 1.45 -17.65
C PHE A 51 4.49 1.82 -19.12
N PRO A 52 3.88 0.90 -19.90
CA PRO A 52 3.50 1.20 -21.29
C PRO A 52 2.37 2.26 -21.33
N GLU A 53 2.42 3.15 -22.32
CA GLU A 53 1.38 4.18 -22.53
C GLU A 53 0.03 3.54 -22.88
N GLU A 54 0.05 2.46 -23.65
CA GLU A 54 -1.13 1.70 -24.07
C GLU A 54 -1.90 1.07 -22.90
N GLY A 55 -1.26 0.97 -21.72
CA GLY A 55 -1.89 0.44 -20.50
C GLY A 55 -2.85 1.41 -19.82
N GLU A 56 -2.83 2.70 -20.13
CA GLU A 56 -3.60 3.71 -19.40
C GLU A 56 -5.11 3.49 -19.51
N ASP A 57 -5.63 3.27 -20.73
CA ASP A 57 -7.06 2.99 -20.95
C ASP A 57 -7.53 1.73 -20.22
N ALA A 58 -6.68 0.71 -20.18
CA ALA A 58 -6.99 -0.53 -19.47
C ALA A 58 -6.95 -0.33 -17.94
N LEU A 59 -6.08 0.55 -17.41
CA LEU A 59 -6.11 0.94 -16.02
C LEU A 59 -7.39 1.74 -15.69
N VAL A 60 -7.82 2.65 -16.55
CA VAL A 60 -9.09 3.37 -16.40
C VAL A 60 -10.27 2.39 -16.38
N ALA A 61 -10.28 1.38 -17.26
CA ALA A 61 -11.30 0.34 -17.24
C ALA A 61 -11.27 -0.49 -15.94
N THR A 62 -10.07 -0.79 -15.42
CA THR A 62 -9.88 -1.51 -14.16
C THR A 62 -10.40 -0.68 -12.96
N ALA A 63 -10.17 0.63 -12.97
CA ALA A 63 -10.62 1.54 -11.90
C ALA A 63 -12.15 1.57 -11.74
N ARG A 64 -12.93 1.16 -12.76
CA ARG A 64 -14.39 1.05 -12.67
C ARG A 64 -14.88 -0.07 -11.73
N ALA A 65 -13.99 -0.99 -11.35
CA ALA A 65 -14.31 -2.02 -10.35
C ALA A 65 -14.30 -1.47 -8.90
N LEU A 66 -13.79 -0.28 -8.70
CA LEU A 66 -13.76 0.36 -7.38
C LEU A 66 -15.15 0.95 -7.01
N PRO A 67 -15.52 0.97 -5.72
CA PRO A 67 -14.72 0.51 -4.58
C PRO A 67 -14.68 -1.01 -4.42
N VAL A 68 -13.58 -1.54 -3.85
CA VAL A 68 -13.49 -2.95 -3.46
C VAL A 68 -13.23 -3.06 -1.96
N PRO A 69 -13.85 -4.02 -1.24
CA PRO A 69 -13.59 -4.23 0.17
C PRO A 69 -12.13 -4.55 0.43
N VAL A 70 -11.57 -4.01 1.52
CA VAL A 70 -10.23 -4.36 1.99
C VAL A 70 -10.24 -4.62 3.48
N ARG A 71 -9.41 -5.57 3.92
CA ARG A 71 -9.15 -5.85 5.32
C ARG A 71 -7.66 -5.74 5.59
N LEU A 72 -7.29 -4.86 6.51
CA LEU A 72 -5.91 -4.74 6.97
C LEU A 72 -5.76 -5.58 8.22
N GLY A 73 -5.19 -6.76 8.03
CA GLY A 73 -4.99 -7.77 9.05
C GLY A 73 -3.78 -7.52 9.94
N PRO A 74 -3.12 -8.58 10.41
CA PRO A 74 -2.03 -8.46 11.37
C PRO A 74 -0.84 -7.69 10.81
N PRO A 75 0.00 -7.11 11.68
CA PRO A 75 1.30 -6.58 11.30
C PRO A 75 2.18 -7.66 10.70
N VAL A 76 2.91 -7.27 9.65
CA VAL A 76 3.91 -8.12 8.99
C VAL A 76 5.24 -7.38 8.91
N LEU A 77 6.31 -8.14 8.89
CA LEU A 77 7.67 -7.63 8.69
C LEU A 77 8.16 -8.05 7.31
N LEU A 78 8.60 -7.06 6.56
CA LEU A 78 9.18 -7.26 5.24
C LEU A 78 10.61 -6.75 5.23
N GLY A 79 11.42 -7.27 4.28
CA GLY A 79 12.79 -6.81 4.11
C GLY A 79 13.80 -7.62 4.93
N GLY A 80 15.02 -7.09 5.05
CA GLY A 80 16.18 -7.76 5.64
C GLY A 80 16.81 -6.96 6.78
N ARG A 81 18.00 -6.36 6.56
CA ARG A 81 18.75 -5.64 7.60
C ARG A 81 18.00 -4.44 8.23
N ARG A 82 17.14 -3.78 7.46
CA ARG A 82 16.20 -2.76 7.92
C ARG A 82 14.80 -3.25 7.62
N LEU A 83 13.99 -3.38 8.66
CA LEU A 83 12.65 -3.91 8.54
C LEU A 83 11.66 -2.86 8.03
N VAL A 84 10.70 -3.33 7.27
CA VAL A 84 9.47 -2.59 6.97
C VAL A 84 8.37 -3.21 7.81
N LEU A 85 7.79 -2.43 8.70
CA LEU A 85 6.59 -2.80 9.44
C LEU A 85 5.39 -2.36 8.61
N ALA A 86 4.46 -3.27 8.37
CA ALA A 86 3.29 -3.00 7.54
C ALA A 86 2.06 -3.76 8.04
N ARG A 87 0.88 -3.34 7.66
CA ARG A 87 -0.35 -4.12 7.76
C ARG A 87 -0.46 -5.03 6.55
N LEU A 88 -0.66 -6.32 6.77
CA LEU A 88 -1.02 -7.24 5.69
C LEU A 88 -2.41 -6.91 5.17
N VAL A 89 -2.61 -6.86 3.87
CA VAL A 89 -3.97 -6.88 3.29
C VAL A 89 -4.42 -8.33 3.19
N VAL A 90 -5.50 -8.67 3.87
CA VAL A 90 -6.14 -9.99 3.73
C VAL A 90 -6.86 -10.01 2.39
N VAL A 91 -6.27 -10.72 1.43
CA VAL A 91 -6.79 -10.77 0.06
C VAL A 91 -8.05 -11.61 -0.04
N ASP A 92 -9.02 -11.09 -0.76
CA ASP A 92 -10.21 -11.80 -1.21
C ASP A 92 -10.31 -11.76 -2.74
N ARG A 93 -11.35 -12.31 -3.29
CA ARG A 93 -11.52 -12.45 -4.73
C ARG A 93 -11.52 -11.09 -5.45
N PRO A 94 -12.28 -10.05 -5.02
CA PRO A 94 -12.28 -8.75 -5.67
C PRO A 94 -10.89 -8.11 -5.75
N VAL A 95 -10.11 -8.16 -4.66
CA VAL A 95 -8.75 -7.61 -4.61
C VAL A 95 -7.82 -8.36 -5.57
N LEU A 96 -7.93 -9.71 -5.64
CA LEU A 96 -7.12 -10.52 -6.55
C LEU A 96 -7.48 -10.26 -8.02
N ASP A 97 -8.77 -10.15 -8.34
CA ASP A 97 -9.24 -9.89 -9.70
C ASP A 97 -8.78 -8.49 -10.17
N LEU A 98 -8.83 -7.48 -9.29
CA LEU A 98 -8.31 -6.15 -9.58
C LEU A 98 -6.79 -6.20 -9.83
N HIS A 99 -6.02 -6.88 -8.96
CA HIS A 99 -4.58 -7.05 -9.14
C HIS A 99 -4.24 -7.73 -10.48
N ALA A 100 -4.96 -8.79 -10.85
CA ALA A 100 -4.78 -9.49 -12.12
C ALA A 100 -5.08 -8.57 -13.32
N SER A 101 -6.13 -7.75 -13.23
CA SER A 101 -6.48 -6.78 -14.26
C SER A 101 -5.40 -5.70 -14.44
N VAL A 102 -4.86 -5.16 -13.34
CA VAL A 102 -3.74 -4.21 -13.38
C VAL A 102 -2.49 -4.88 -13.99
N ALA A 103 -2.17 -6.10 -13.59
CA ALA A 103 -1.01 -6.82 -14.14
C ALA A 103 -1.14 -7.05 -15.65
N THR A 104 -2.36 -7.34 -16.13
CA THR A 104 -2.67 -7.49 -17.56
C THR A 104 -2.55 -6.16 -18.29
N ALA A 105 -3.12 -5.08 -17.74
CA ALA A 105 -3.06 -3.74 -18.33
C ALA A 105 -1.63 -3.24 -18.51
N LEU A 106 -0.72 -3.66 -17.63
CA LEU A 106 0.67 -3.22 -17.61
C LEU A 106 1.64 -4.24 -18.22
N THR A 107 1.14 -5.17 -19.03
CA THR A 107 1.98 -6.09 -19.80
C THR A 107 2.93 -5.29 -20.69
N GLY A 108 4.23 -5.63 -20.71
CA GLY A 108 5.24 -4.87 -21.42
C GLY A 108 5.94 -3.80 -20.58
N SER A 109 5.66 -3.69 -19.29
CA SER A 109 6.41 -2.82 -18.37
C SER A 109 7.91 -3.11 -18.40
N THR A 110 8.73 -2.07 -18.28
CA THR A 110 10.18 -2.20 -18.16
C THR A 110 10.57 -2.35 -16.68
N GLY A 111 11.45 -3.31 -16.37
CA GLY A 111 11.94 -3.55 -15.01
C GLY A 111 10.81 -3.81 -13.97
N PRO A 112 9.85 -4.71 -14.26
CA PRO A 112 8.76 -4.96 -13.33
C PRO A 112 9.27 -5.60 -12.04
N SER A 113 8.77 -5.09 -10.89
CA SER A 113 9.13 -5.64 -9.58
C SER A 113 8.56 -7.05 -9.41
N PRO A 114 9.37 -8.05 -9.05
CA PRO A 114 8.87 -9.39 -8.78
C PRO A 114 7.93 -9.46 -7.58
N HIS A 115 7.99 -8.48 -6.67
CA HIS A 115 7.17 -8.44 -5.46
C HIS A 115 5.71 -8.04 -5.71
N THR A 116 5.41 -7.48 -6.88
CA THR A 116 4.04 -7.16 -7.30
C THR A 116 3.55 -8.07 -8.43
N ALA A 117 4.34 -9.07 -8.85
CA ALA A 117 3.93 -10.02 -9.88
C ALA A 117 2.83 -10.97 -9.37
N PRO A 118 1.87 -11.38 -10.24
CA PRO A 118 0.89 -12.39 -9.90
C PRO A 118 1.54 -13.66 -9.33
N GLY A 119 0.97 -14.21 -8.25
CA GLY A 119 1.51 -15.37 -7.53
C GLY A 119 2.68 -15.08 -6.59
N ARG A 120 3.20 -13.85 -6.55
CA ARG A 120 4.27 -13.41 -5.65
C ARG A 120 3.94 -12.13 -4.87
N TRP A 121 2.79 -11.56 -5.13
CA TRP A 121 2.34 -10.33 -4.50
C TRP A 121 2.01 -10.56 -3.01
N VAL A 122 2.57 -9.72 -2.16
CA VAL A 122 2.26 -9.65 -0.73
C VAL A 122 1.69 -8.26 -0.46
N PRO A 123 0.39 -8.06 -0.65
CA PRO A 123 -0.23 -6.75 -0.49
C PRO A 123 -0.16 -6.29 0.96
N HIS A 124 0.24 -5.03 1.14
CA HIS A 124 0.42 -4.45 2.46
C HIS A 124 0.30 -2.94 2.44
N VAL A 125 -0.02 -2.37 3.59
CA VAL A 125 0.05 -0.92 3.85
C VAL A 125 1.21 -0.65 4.78
N THR A 126 2.19 0.11 4.33
CA THR A 126 3.39 0.40 5.12
C THR A 126 3.08 1.31 6.30
N LEU A 127 3.56 0.93 7.48
CA LEU A 127 3.51 1.74 8.71
C LEU A 127 4.83 2.43 9.00
N ALA A 128 5.93 1.69 8.86
CA ALA A 128 7.28 2.20 9.11
C ALA A 128 8.30 1.57 8.16
N ARG A 129 9.29 2.33 7.75
CA ARG A 129 10.47 1.85 7.01
C ARG A 129 11.72 2.05 7.84
N GLY A 130 12.65 1.12 7.73
CA GLY A 130 13.92 1.22 8.43
C GLY A 130 13.84 0.95 9.94
N LEU A 131 12.81 0.22 10.39
CA LEU A 131 12.63 -0.17 11.78
C LEU A 131 13.82 -1.05 12.22
N PRO A 132 14.55 -0.67 13.28
CA PRO A 132 15.56 -1.53 13.88
C PRO A 132 14.91 -2.78 14.50
N ALA A 133 15.58 -3.93 14.43
CA ALA A 133 15.02 -5.18 14.94
C ALA A 133 14.75 -5.11 16.45
N GLU A 134 15.60 -4.43 17.20
CA GLU A 134 15.46 -4.20 18.64
C GLU A 134 14.25 -3.34 19.01
N ALA A 135 13.74 -2.52 18.09
CA ALA A 135 12.56 -1.66 18.31
C ALA A 135 11.22 -2.39 18.05
N LEU A 136 11.26 -3.62 17.54
CA LEU A 136 10.05 -4.35 17.13
C LEU A 136 9.04 -4.54 18.27
N ALA A 137 9.50 -4.93 19.46
CA ALA A 137 8.61 -5.15 20.61
C ALA A 137 7.88 -3.85 20.99
N SER A 138 8.58 -2.72 20.98
CA SER A 138 8.00 -1.41 21.25
C SER A 138 7.00 -1.01 20.16
N ALA A 139 7.33 -1.22 18.89
CA ALA A 139 6.43 -0.91 17.79
C ALA A 139 5.13 -1.74 17.86
N LEU A 140 5.22 -3.03 18.13
CA LEU A 140 4.04 -3.87 18.34
C LEU A 140 3.24 -3.45 19.58
N GLY A 141 3.91 -3.01 20.64
CA GLY A 141 3.27 -2.47 21.84
C GLY A 141 2.43 -1.24 21.55
N VAL A 142 2.92 -0.33 20.67
CA VAL A 142 2.21 0.87 20.24
C VAL A 142 0.95 0.55 19.43
N LEU A 143 1.00 -0.51 18.62
CA LEU A 143 -0.13 -0.89 17.75
C LEU A 143 -1.22 -1.69 18.46
N ARG A 144 -0.99 -2.14 19.69
CA ARG A 144 -1.96 -2.95 20.45
C ARG A 144 -3.09 -2.11 21.00
N GLY A 145 -4.31 -2.64 20.90
CA GLY A 145 -5.48 -2.10 21.60
C GLY A 145 -5.48 -2.42 23.10
N ALA A 146 -6.52 -1.99 23.78
CA ALA A 146 -6.67 -2.19 25.23
C ALA A 146 -6.74 -3.68 25.64
N ASP A 147 -7.14 -4.56 24.74
CA ASP A 147 -7.17 -6.03 24.92
C ASP A 147 -5.82 -6.71 24.62
N GLY A 148 -4.79 -5.94 24.28
CA GLY A 148 -3.46 -6.44 23.92
C GLY A 148 -3.34 -7.03 22.53
N ALA A 149 -4.41 -7.04 21.74
CA ALA A 149 -4.40 -7.44 20.33
C ALA A 149 -4.14 -6.24 19.42
N VAL A 150 -3.69 -6.49 18.20
CA VAL A 150 -3.66 -5.47 17.13
C VAL A 150 -4.97 -5.62 16.35
N PRO A 151 -5.89 -4.64 16.42
CA PRO A 151 -7.20 -4.76 15.80
C PRO A 151 -7.10 -4.85 14.29
N GLU A 152 -7.99 -5.60 13.66
CA GLU A 152 -8.17 -5.58 12.21
C GLU A 152 -8.88 -4.29 11.81
N LEU A 153 -8.46 -3.69 10.69
CA LEU A 153 -9.14 -2.54 10.10
C LEU A 153 -9.88 -2.99 8.84
N THR A 154 -11.15 -2.66 8.75
CA THR A 154 -12.00 -2.99 7.58
C THR A 154 -12.44 -1.71 6.89
N GLY A 155 -12.44 -1.71 5.58
CA GLY A 155 -12.84 -0.57 4.76
C GLY A 155 -12.83 -0.92 3.28
N GLU A 156 -12.59 0.07 2.45
CA GLU A 156 -12.60 -0.06 1.00
C GLU A 156 -11.35 0.57 0.37
N ALA A 157 -10.89 0.00 -0.73
CA ALA A 157 -10.04 0.70 -1.68
C ALA A 157 -10.96 1.45 -2.63
N VAL A 158 -10.76 2.77 -2.74
CA VAL A 158 -11.70 3.67 -3.42
C VAL A 158 -11.11 4.36 -4.64
N GLU A 159 -9.78 4.31 -4.80
CA GLU A 159 -9.10 5.00 -5.87
C GLU A 159 -7.92 4.18 -6.37
N LEU A 160 -7.72 4.18 -7.68
CA LEU A 160 -6.50 3.72 -8.33
C LEU A 160 -5.65 4.95 -8.67
N ARG A 161 -4.45 5.00 -8.12
CA ARG A 161 -3.50 6.11 -8.29
C ARG A 161 -2.23 5.64 -8.98
N ARG A 162 -1.70 6.46 -9.85
CA ARG A 162 -0.33 6.32 -10.37
C ARG A 162 0.63 7.23 -9.61
N TRP A 163 1.85 6.75 -9.41
CA TRP A 163 2.95 7.51 -8.86
C TRP A 163 4.20 7.35 -9.74
N ASP A 164 4.86 8.48 -10.03
CA ASP A 164 6.16 8.53 -10.70
C ASP A 164 7.19 9.18 -9.78
N SER A 165 8.19 8.41 -9.35
CA SER A 165 9.23 8.87 -8.42
C SER A 165 10.25 9.81 -9.08
N VAL A 166 10.38 9.79 -10.40
CA VAL A 166 11.28 10.68 -11.14
C VAL A 166 10.64 12.05 -11.32
N ALA A 167 9.39 12.05 -11.79
CA ALA A 167 8.60 13.26 -11.92
C ALA A 167 8.09 13.80 -10.57
N ARG A 168 8.19 13.00 -9.49
CA ARG A 168 7.62 13.27 -8.15
C ARG A 168 6.14 13.66 -8.22
N ARG A 169 5.39 12.96 -9.06
CA ARG A 169 3.99 13.26 -9.34
C ARG A 169 3.13 12.04 -9.07
N ALA A 170 2.01 12.30 -8.38
CA ALA A 170 0.91 11.36 -8.25
C ALA A 170 -0.31 11.87 -9.02
N TRP A 171 -1.08 10.98 -9.62
CA TRP A 171 -2.36 11.32 -10.26
C TRP A 171 -3.32 10.15 -10.17
N SER A 172 -4.59 10.49 -10.07
CA SER A 172 -5.68 9.52 -10.06
C SER A 172 -5.89 8.92 -11.44
N VAL A 173 -6.14 7.64 -11.50
CA VAL A 173 -6.58 6.96 -12.73
C VAL A 173 -8.10 7.15 -12.79
N HIS A 174 -8.55 8.11 -13.62
CA HIS A 174 -9.96 8.45 -13.73
C HIS A 174 -10.65 7.72 -14.88
N THR A 175 -11.94 7.43 -14.66
CA THR A 175 -12.86 7.22 -15.78
C THR A 175 -13.14 8.57 -16.42
N ALA A 176 -12.78 8.74 -17.68
CA ALA A 176 -13.14 9.94 -18.45
C ALA A 176 -14.66 10.07 -18.57
#